data_538fa213fd71d58a9294025ce412906c
#
_entry.id   538fa213fd71d58a9294025ce412906c
#
_cell.length_a   1.000
_cell.length_b   1.000
_cell.length_c   1.000
_cell.angle_alpha   90.00
_cell.angle_beta   90.00
_cell.angle_gamma   90.00
#
_symmetry.space_group_name_H-M   'P 1'
#
loop_
_entity.id
_entity.type
_entity.pdbx_description
1 polymer ?
#
loop_
_entity_poly.entity_id
_entity_poly.type
_entity_poly.pdbx_seq_one_letter_code
_entity_poly.pdbx_strand_id
1 'polypeptide(L)'
;PVPYHVAGALTILSLILGEWAVGNVKYGAQRLGMFFVVLGETTDTRKTTARKLMKELIRMTQVGDFDYILTSDATEEALIDVLSERAHQSSLYDRDEVQKLIADIKGGKGYMSGFLETLNEMYDGWSRGRLRASKQTKDTQTNFVQYLMGIRSQFQENLELEDFASGWGPRNVFVRGESPPRTRDNSRLTQ
;
A
#
# COMPACT_ATOMS: atom_id res chain seq x y z
N PRO A 1 5.49 16.46 6.90
CA PRO A 1 6.52 16.48 5.84
C PRO A 1 5.89 16.36 4.46
N VAL A 2 6.34 17.21 3.51
CA VAL A 2 5.85 17.26 2.14
C VAL A 2 5.86 15.89 1.45
N PRO A 3 6.90 15.05 1.57
CA PRO A 3 6.95 13.76 0.90
C PRO A 3 5.76 12.83 1.20
N TYR A 4 5.23 12.87 2.41
CA TYR A 4 4.06 12.04 2.78
C TYR A 4 2.78 12.49 2.09
N HIS A 5 2.60 13.81 1.92
CA HIS A 5 1.46 14.36 1.19
C HIS A 5 1.57 14.10 -0.31
N VAL A 6 2.78 14.14 -0.86
CA VAL A 6 3.02 13.78 -2.26
C VAL A 6 2.68 12.30 -2.49
N ALA A 7 3.16 11.38 -1.64
CA ALA A 7 2.79 9.98 -1.73
C ALA A 7 1.28 9.77 -1.64
N GLY A 8 0.61 10.46 -0.71
CA GLY A 8 -0.85 10.42 -0.60
C GLY A 8 -1.57 10.93 -1.85
N ALA A 9 -1.12 12.04 -2.42
CA ALA A 9 -1.70 12.59 -3.65
C ALA A 9 -1.51 11.63 -4.85
N LEU A 10 -0.32 11.04 -5.01
CA LEU A 10 -0.05 10.05 -6.06
C LEU A 10 -0.89 8.77 -5.84
N THR A 11 -1.12 8.36 -4.60
CA THR A 11 -2.02 7.24 -4.27
C THR A 11 -3.45 7.54 -4.76
N ILE A 12 -3.98 8.74 -4.48
CA ILE A 12 -5.30 9.16 -4.93
C ILE A 12 -5.38 9.18 -6.47
N LEU A 13 -4.39 9.77 -7.12
CA LEU A 13 -4.33 9.81 -8.59
C LEU A 13 -4.27 8.40 -9.19
N SER A 14 -3.47 7.50 -8.61
CA SER A 14 -3.36 6.11 -9.03
C SER A 14 -4.70 5.36 -8.92
N LEU A 15 -5.48 5.61 -7.87
CA LEU A 15 -6.81 5.03 -7.69
C LEU A 15 -7.80 5.54 -8.74
N ILE A 16 -7.88 6.86 -8.94
CA ILE A 16 -8.85 7.48 -9.83
C ILE A 16 -8.53 7.18 -11.29
N LEU A 17 -7.27 7.31 -11.69
CA LEU A 17 -6.85 7.14 -13.08
C LEU A 17 -6.62 5.68 -13.45
N GLY A 18 -6.27 4.84 -12.50
CA GLY A 18 -5.88 3.45 -12.76
C GLY A 18 -6.97 2.56 -13.33
N GLU A 19 -8.25 2.94 -13.15
CA GLU A 19 -9.38 2.25 -13.78
C GLU A 19 -9.46 2.54 -15.29
N TRP A 20 -9.05 3.72 -15.70
CA TRP A 20 -9.23 4.25 -17.06
C TRP A 20 -7.93 4.28 -17.87
N ALA A 21 -6.80 4.51 -17.18
CA ALA A 21 -5.52 4.70 -17.84
C ALA A 21 -4.75 3.38 -17.87
N VAL A 22 -4.59 2.86 -19.07
CA VAL A 22 -3.63 1.79 -19.33
C VAL A 22 -2.51 2.40 -20.17
N GLY A 23 -1.33 2.53 -19.57
CA GLY A 23 -0.14 2.97 -20.29
C GLY A 23 0.26 1.93 -21.32
N ASN A 24 0.28 2.29 -22.58
CA ASN A 24 0.84 1.43 -23.63
C ASN A 24 2.34 1.70 -23.72
N VAL A 25 3.11 0.89 -23.00
CA VAL A 25 4.57 0.96 -23.04
C VAL A 25 5.13 -0.14 -23.95
N LYS A 26 6.39 0.02 -24.35
CA LYS A 26 7.11 -0.90 -25.26
C LYS A 26 6.95 -2.40 -24.89
N TYR A 27 6.63 -2.69 -23.65
CA TYR A 27 6.55 -4.05 -23.10
C TYR A 27 5.12 -4.49 -22.74
N GLY A 28 4.11 -3.79 -23.23
CA GLY A 28 2.70 -4.12 -23.00
C GLY A 28 1.91 -3.05 -22.25
N ALA A 29 0.64 -3.33 -22.03
CA ALA A 29 -0.25 -2.44 -21.30
C ALA A 29 0.06 -2.51 -19.80
N GLN A 30 0.31 -1.36 -19.17
CA GLN A 30 0.62 -1.28 -17.75
C GLN A 30 -0.39 -0.38 -17.05
N ARG A 31 -0.92 -0.82 -15.91
CA ARG A 31 -1.81 -0.03 -15.08
C ARG A 31 -1.02 0.93 -14.20
N LEU A 32 -1.69 1.94 -13.67
CA LEU A 32 -1.07 2.95 -12.80
C LEU A 32 -1.02 2.53 -11.32
N GLY A 33 -1.01 1.23 -11.04
CA GLY A 33 -0.83 0.74 -9.67
C GLY A 33 0.50 1.21 -9.08
N MET A 34 0.45 1.98 -7.99
CA MET A 34 1.65 2.49 -7.33
C MET A 34 1.76 1.89 -5.92
N PHE A 35 2.97 1.50 -5.55
CA PHE A 35 3.28 0.94 -4.25
C PHE A 35 4.15 1.90 -3.45
N PHE A 36 3.67 2.32 -2.29
CA PHE A 36 4.39 3.20 -1.38
C PHE A 36 4.68 2.52 -0.05
N VAL A 37 5.90 2.70 0.43
CA VAL A 37 6.31 2.39 1.81
C VAL A 37 6.75 3.69 2.47
N VAL A 38 5.91 4.20 3.36
CA VAL A 38 6.09 5.50 4.01
C VAL A 38 6.72 5.32 5.39
N LEU A 39 7.95 5.73 5.53
CA LEU A 39 8.78 5.50 6.69
C LEU A 39 9.09 6.80 7.44
N GLY A 40 9.04 6.74 8.76
CA GLY A 40 9.44 7.83 9.62
C GLY A 40 9.46 7.38 11.06
N GLU A 41 10.17 8.10 11.92
CA GLU A 41 10.23 7.78 13.34
C GLU A 41 8.89 8.10 14.05
N THR A 42 8.73 7.52 15.23
CA THR A 42 7.50 7.66 16.03
C THR A 42 7.34 9.10 16.49
N THR A 43 6.10 9.58 16.55
CA THR A 43 5.67 10.88 17.09
C THR A 43 6.08 12.15 16.32
N ASP A 44 7.24 12.21 15.68
CA ASP A 44 7.75 13.46 15.10
C ASP A 44 7.37 13.70 13.65
N THR A 45 7.05 12.65 12.90
CA THR A 45 6.94 12.74 11.44
C THR A 45 5.52 12.97 10.92
N ARG A 46 4.49 12.95 11.77
CA ARG A 46 3.08 13.16 11.39
C ARG A 46 2.58 12.26 10.25
N LYS A 47 3.12 11.05 10.10
CA LYS A 47 2.70 10.05 9.08
C LYS A 47 1.21 9.78 9.15
N THR A 48 0.72 9.49 10.36
CA THR A 48 -0.69 9.18 10.62
C THR A 48 -1.63 10.31 10.22
N THR A 49 -1.21 11.57 10.38
CA THR A 49 -2.00 12.74 9.96
C THR A 49 -2.11 12.78 8.44
N ALA A 50 -0.99 12.58 7.72
CA ALA A 50 -0.99 12.54 6.25
C ALA A 50 -1.86 11.40 5.71
N ARG A 51 -1.77 10.20 6.32
CA ARG A 51 -2.61 9.06 5.97
C ARG A 51 -4.10 9.32 6.20
N LYS A 52 -4.46 9.92 7.34
CA LYS A 52 -5.87 10.27 7.63
C LYS A 52 -6.42 11.22 6.59
N LEU A 53 -5.67 12.26 6.24
CA LEU A 53 -6.07 13.22 5.20
C LEU A 53 -6.22 12.54 3.84
N MET A 54 -5.27 11.69 3.44
CA MET A 54 -5.37 10.92 2.20
C MET A 54 -6.66 10.08 2.17
N LYS A 55 -6.96 9.33 3.23
CA LYS A 55 -8.17 8.50 3.32
C LYS A 55 -9.45 9.32 3.28
N GLU A 56 -9.47 10.48 3.91
CA GLU A 56 -10.60 11.40 3.87
C GLU A 56 -10.84 11.91 2.44
N LEU A 57 -9.79 12.34 1.75
CA LEU A 57 -9.87 12.77 0.36
C LEU A 57 -10.32 11.63 -0.58
N ILE A 58 -9.84 10.41 -0.38
CA ILE A 58 -10.31 9.25 -1.14
C ILE A 58 -11.83 9.07 -0.97
N ARG A 59 -12.33 9.10 0.27
CA ARG A 59 -13.77 8.97 0.52
C ARG A 59 -14.60 10.10 -0.10
N MET A 60 -14.06 11.31 -0.15
CA MET A 60 -14.73 12.44 -0.81
C MET A 60 -14.79 12.30 -2.34
N THR A 61 -13.88 11.54 -2.94
CA THR A 61 -13.84 11.29 -4.40
C THR A 61 -14.64 10.06 -4.81
N GLN A 62 -15.11 9.27 -3.87
CA GLN A 62 -15.92 8.07 -4.16
C GLN A 62 -17.28 8.45 -4.77
N VAL A 63 -17.63 7.73 -5.82
CA VAL A 63 -18.93 7.86 -6.47
C VAL A 63 -19.72 6.58 -6.20
N GLY A 64 -20.85 6.70 -5.52
CA GLY A 64 -21.69 5.57 -5.12
C GLY A 64 -21.19 4.83 -3.86
N ASP A 65 -21.60 3.58 -3.70
CA ASP A 65 -21.32 2.76 -2.51
C ASP A 65 -19.97 2.00 -2.57
N PHE A 66 -19.19 2.25 -3.60
CA PHE A 66 -17.92 1.54 -3.80
C PHE A 66 -16.80 2.12 -2.92
N ASP A 67 -16.27 1.32 -1.99
CA ASP A 67 -15.12 1.71 -1.16
C ASP A 67 -13.81 1.20 -1.80
N TYR A 68 -12.93 2.12 -2.21
CA TYR A 68 -11.59 1.79 -2.70
C TYR A 68 -10.71 1.13 -1.64
N ILE A 69 -10.96 1.42 -0.36
CA ILE A 69 -10.07 1.03 0.74
C ILE A 69 -10.38 -0.39 1.18
N LEU A 70 -9.40 -1.27 1.05
CA LEU A 70 -9.47 -2.64 1.54
C LEU A 70 -9.21 -2.73 3.05
N THR A 71 -9.65 -3.83 3.66
CA THR A 71 -9.34 -4.12 5.07
C THR A 71 -7.84 -4.28 5.28
N SER A 72 -7.28 -3.60 6.28
CA SER A 72 -5.83 -3.57 6.54
C SER A 72 -5.24 -4.91 6.99
N ASP A 73 -6.01 -5.74 7.66
CA ASP A 73 -5.57 -7.03 8.24
C ASP A 73 -6.03 -8.23 7.40
N ALA A 74 -6.02 -8.08 6.07
CA ALA A 74 -6.36 -9.16 5.17
C ALA A 74 -5.24 -10.22 5.12
N THR A 75 -5.62 -11.49 5.15
CA THR A 75 -4.74 -12.58 4.74
C THR A 75 -4.58 -12.55 3.22
N GLU A 76 -3.55 -13.20 2.70
CA GLU A 76 -3.36 -13.34 1.26
C GLU A 76 -4.63 -13.85 0.56
N GLU A 77 -5.25 -14.86 1.15
CA GLU A 77 -6.46 -15.48 0.61
C GLU A 77 -7.66 -14.53 0.57
N ALA A 78 -7.89 -13.81 1.67
CA ALA A 78 -8.99 -12.84 1.74
C ALA A 78 -8.78 -11.70 0.74
N LEU A 79 -7.54 -11.29 0.53
CA LEU A 79 -7.20 -10.26 -0.46
C LEU A 79 -7.52 -10.72 -1.88
N ILE A 80 -7.12 -11.94 -2.26
CA ILE A 80 -7.43 -12.53 -3.57
C ILE A 80 -8.94 -12.66 -3.77
N ASP A 81 -9.67 -13.11 -2.76
CA ASP A 81 -11.13 -13.28 -2.83
C ASP A 81 -11.82 -11.94 -3.09
N VAL A 82 -11.46 -10.90 -2.34
CA VAL A 82 -12.04 -9.56 -2.53
C VAL A 82 -11.70 -9.01 -3.92
N LEU A 83 -10.46 -9.15 -4.37
CA LEU A 83 -10.04 -8.64 -5.68
C LEU A 83 -10.69 -9.40 -6.83
N SER A 84 -11.00 -10.69 -6.67
CA SER A 84 -11.73 -11.45 -7.68
C SER A 84 -13.14 -10.94 -7.95
N GLU A 85 -13.74 -10.26 -6.98
CA GLU A 85 -15.05 -9.60 -7.07
C GLU A 85 -14.97 -8.15 -7.60
N ARG A 86 -13.74 -7.60 -7.72
CA ARG A 86 -13.43 -6.24 -8.13
C ARG A 86 -12.67 -6.16 -9.45
N ALA A 87 -13.08 -6.96 -10.43
CA ALA A 87 -12.43 -6.97 -11.74
C ALA A 87 -12.41 -5.57 -12.36
N HIS A 88 -11.23 -5.15 -12.84
CA HIS A 88 -10.97 -3.85 -13.46
C HIS A 88 -11.18 -2.61 -12.55
N GLN A 89 -11.47 -2.81 -11.28
CA GLN A 89 -11.63 -1.71 -10.31
C GLN A 89 -10.33 -1.42 -9.57
N SER A 90 -10.19 -0.17 -9.14
CA SER A 90 -9.07 0.23 -8.28
C SER A 90 -9.30 -0.22 -6.83
N SER A 91 -8.24 -0.66 -6.18
CA SER A 91 -8.28 -1.07 -4.77
C SER A 91 -7.04 -0.59 -4.03
N LEU A 92 -7.22 0.00 -2.86
CA LEU A 92 -6.15 0.47 -1.98
C LEU A 92 -5.94 -0.51 -0.83
N TYR A 93 -4.77 -1.12 -0.78
CA TYR A 93 -4.28 -1.83 0.39
C TYR A 93 -3.50 -0.86 1.28
N ASP A 94 -4.17 -0.39 2.34
CA ASP A 94 -3.65 0.60 3.27
C ASP A 94 -3.36 -0.07 4.62
N ARG A 95 -2.09 -0.23 4.99
CA ARG A 95 -1.68 -0.89 6.23
C ARG A 95 -0.68 -0.05 7.01
N ASP A 96 -0.87 0.00 8.32
CA ASP A 96 0.12 0.50 9.29
C ASP A 96 1.05 -0.64 9.71
N GLU A 97 2.17 -0.30 10.33
CA GLU A 97 3.13 -1.28 10.88
C GLU A 97 3.68 -2.26 9.83
N VAL A 98 4.18 -1.74 8.69
CA VAL A 98 4.77 -2.58 7.63
C VAL A 98 5.88 -3.50 8.15
N GLN A 99 6.62 -3.09 9.18
CA GLN A 99 7.63 -3.92 9.84
C GLN A 99 7.04 -5.20 10.43
N LYS A 100 5.80 -5.13 10.95
CA LYS A 100 5.09 -6.30 11.46
C LYS A 100 4.61 -7.21 10.33
N LEU A 101 4.14 -6.64 9.23
CA LEU A 101 3.82 -7.40 8.03
C LEU A 101 5.01 -8.23 7.55
N ILE A 102 6.19 -7.60 7.41
CA ILE A 102 7.42 -8.29 6.99
C ILE A 102 7.82 -9.38 8.00
N ALA A 103 7.76 -9.08 9.31
CA ALA A 103 8.06 -10.05 10.36
C ALA A 103 7.08 -11.25 10.34
N ASP A 104 5.80 -11.03 10.10
CA ASP A 104 4.79 -12.10 9.99
C ASP A 104 5.05 -12.99 8.77
N ILE A 105 5.45 -12.41 7.63
CA ILE A 105 5.83 -13.15 6.42
C ILE A 105 7.06 -14.02 6.68
N LYS A 106 8.12 -13.44 7.26
CA LYS A 106 9.38 -14.14 7.57
C LYS A 106 9.22 -15.19 8.68
N GLY A 107 8.35 -14.94 9.63
CA GLY A 107 8.03 -15.86 10.72
C GLY A 107 7.37 -17.16 10.28
N GLY A 108 7.18 -17.36 8.98
CA GLY A 108 6.70 -18.63 8.41
C GLY A 108 5.27 -18.97 8.80
N LYS A 109 4.44 -17.98 9.15
CA LYS A 109 3.01 -18.23 9.33
C LYS A 109 2.46 -18.69 7.98
N GLY A 110 2.04 -19.96 7.90
CA GLY A 110 1.67 -20.63 6.64
C GLY A 110 0.69 -19.86 5.75
N TYR A 111 -0.19 -19.04 6.34
CA TYR A 111 -1.14 -18.19 5.62
C TYR A 111 -0.52 -16.91 5.01
N MET A 112 0.76 -16.63 5.29
CA MET A 112 1.50 -15.48 4.75
C MET A 112 2.63 -15.91 3.80
N SER A 113 2.85 -17.20 3.61
CA SER A 113 3.94 -17.76 2.83
C SER A 113 3.77 -17.39 1.37
N GLY A 114 3.66 -16.77 0.63
CA GLY A 114 3.39 -16.36 -0.77
C GLY A 114 2.90 -14.93 -0.89
N PHE A 115 2.71 -14.25 0.24
CA PHE A 115 2.09 -12.93 0.23
C PHE A 115 2.89 -11.90 -0.58
N LEU A 116 4.24 -11.94 -0.53
CA LEU A 116 5.08 -11.05 -1.34
C LEU A 116 4.98 -11.34 -2.83
N GLU A 117 4.89 -12.62 -3.22
CA GLU A 117 4.69 -13.01 -4.63
C GLU A 117 3.33 -12.50 -5.12
N THR A 118 2.30 -12.67 -4.32
CA THR A 118 0.95 -12.17 -4.62
C THR A 118 0.93 -10.64 -4.77
N LEU A 119 1.63 -9.90 -3.91
CA LEU A 119 1.78 -8.45 -4.07
C LEU A 119 2.53 -8.07 -5.36
N ASN A 120 3.55 -8.84 -5.75
CA ASN A 120 4.26 -8.61 -7.01
C ASN A 120 3.34 -8.79 -8.24
N GLU A 121 2.50 -9.82 -8.24
CA GLU A 121 1.52 -10.05 -9.30
C GLU A 121 0.47 -8.92 -9.36
N MET A 122 0.01 -8.46 -8.21
CA MET A 122 -0.91 -7.34 -8.12
C MET A 122 -0.30 -6.03 -8.63
N TYR A 123 1.01 -5.81 -8.41
CA TYR A 123 1.74 -4.69 -9.01
C TYR A 123 1.72 -4.77 -10.53
N ASP A 124 1.86 -5.96 -11.08
CA ASP A 124 1.83 -6.19 -12.53
C ASP A 124 0.38 -6.14 -13.10
N GLY A 125 -0.60 -5.83 -12.26
CA GLY A 125 -2.01 -5.63 -12.62
C GLY A 125 -2.86 -6.90 -12.63
N TRP A 126 -2.39 -7.97 -11.98
CA TRP A 126 -3.09 -9.24 -11.91
C TRP A 126 -3.28 -9.73 -10.48
N SER A 127 -4.46 -10.28 -10.20
CA SER A 127 -4.72 -11.12 -9.04
C SER A 127 -4.92 -12.54 -9.53
N ARG A 128 -4.06 -13.45 -9.08
CA ARG A 128 -4.12 -14.87 -9.44
C ARG A 128 -5.35 -15.53 -8.88
N GLY A 129 -6.08 -16.27 -9.71
CA GLY A 129 -7.18 -17.10 -9.26
C GLY A 129 -6.71 -18.30 -8.44
N ARG A 130 -7.56 -18.77 -7.55
CA ARG A 130 -7.30 -19.97 -6.73
C ARG A 130 -8.44 -20.96 -6.80
N LEU A 131 -8.08 -22.24 -6.84
CA LEU A 131 -9.03 -23.34 -6.72
C LEU A 131 -9.03 -23.83 -5.27
N ARG A 132 -10.18 -23.74 -4.62
CA ARG A 132 -10.42 -24.29 -3.28
C ARG A 132 -11.60 -25.26 -3.32
N ALA A 133 -11.72 -26.11 -2.31
CA ALA A 133 -12.83 -27.04 -2.20
C ALA A 133 -14.21 -26.36 -2.20
N SER A 134 -14.29 -25.15 -1.65
CA SER A 134 -15.54 -24.39 -1.49
C SER A 134 -15.73 -23.24 -2.48
N LYS A 135 -14.66 -22.75 -3.11
CA LYS A 135 -14.73 -21.58 -4.01
C LYS A 135 -13.59 -21.62 -5.04
N GLN A 136 -13.94 -21.33 -6.27
CA GLN A 136 -12.97 -21.08 -7.33
C GLN A 136 -12.98 -19.59 -7.68
N THR A 137 -11.81 -18.95 -7.62
CA THR A 137 -11.60 -17.62 -8.15
C THR A 137 -10.81 -17.72 -9.47
N LYS A 138 -11.05 -16.78 -10.38
CA LYS A 138 -10.32 -16.69 -11.66
C LYS A 138 -9.23 -15.63 -11.57
N ASP A 139 -8.25 -15.74 -12.46
CA ASP A 139 -7.31 -14.66 -12.69
C ASP A 139 -8.07 -13.39 -13.05
N THR A 140 -7.79 -12.32 -12.35
CA THR A 140 -8.54 -11.08 -12.44
C THR A 140 -7.59 -9.91 -12.66
N GLN A 141 -7.88 -9.08 -13.65
CA GLN A 141 -7.18 -7.80 -13.81
C GLN A 141 -7.63 -6.82 -12.74
N THR A 142 -6.67 -6.20 -12.07
CA THR A 142 -6.93 -5.23 -11.01
C THR A 142 -6.01 -4.02 -11.15
N ASN A 143 -6.46 -2.86 -10.69
CA ASN A 143 -5.58 -1.73 -10.39
C ASN A 143 -5.35 -1.71 -8.87
N PHE A 144 -4.31 -2.38 -8.44
CA PHE A 144 -3.97 -2.49 -7.03
C PHE A 144 -2.96 -1.43 -6.64
N VAL A 145 -3.31 -0.66 -5.62
CA VAL A 145 -2.48 0.42 -5.08
C VAL A 145 -2.13 0.06 -3.64
N GLN A 146 -0.88 0.20 -3.28
CA GLN A 146 -0.39 -0.11 -1.94
C GLN A 146 0.10 1.15 -1.23
N TYR A 147 -0.32 1.34 0.02
CA TYR A 147 0.19 2.39 0.90
C TYR A 147 0.48 1.81 2.28
N LEU A 148 1.74 1.48 2.51
CA LEU A 148 2.20 0.90 3.77
C LEU A 148 2.92 1.95 4.59
N MET A 149 2.68 1.96 5.90
CA MET A 149 3.41 2.84 6.81
C MET A 149 4.20 2.05 7.84
N GLY A 150 5.30 2.61 8.30
CA GLY A 150 6.09 1.99 9.35
C GLY A 150 7.04 2.92 10.09
N ILE A 151 7.61 2.36 11.15
CA ILE A 151 8.70 2.97 11.89
C ILE A 151 9.99 2.59 11.17
N ARG A 152 10.77 3.60 10.77
CA ARG A 152 11.94 3.41 9.93
C ARG A 152 12.97 2.47 10.56
N SER A 153 13.35 2.71 11.82
CA SER A 153 14.33 1.88 12.53
C SER A 153 13.89 0.41 12.59
N GLN A 154 12.66 0.14 12.99
CA GLN A 154 12.13 -1.22 13.05
C GLN A 154 11.97 -1.87 11.68
N PHE A 155 11.64 -1.10 10.65
CA PHE A 155 11.58 -1.61 9.29
C PHE A 155 12.95 -2.05 8.79
N GLN A 156 13.98 -1.24 9.04
CA GLN A 156 15.36 -1.56 8.64
C GLN A 156 15.92 -2.80 9.35
N GLU A 157 15.54 -3.03 10.60
CA GLU A 157 15.94 -4.24 11.37
C GLU A 157 15.32 -5.52 10.81
N ASN A 158 14.15 -5.43 10.18
CA ASN A 158 13.44 -6.59 9.64
C ASN A 158 13.66 -6.81 8.13
N LEU A 159 14.32 -5.86 7.45
CA LEU A 159 14.54 -5.91 6.01
C LEU A 159 15.87 -6.57 5.69
N GLU A 160 15.85 -7.55 4.80
CA GLU A 160 17.03 -8.27 4.31
C GLU A 160 17.22 -8.05 2.80
N LEU A 161 18.43 -8.37 2.29
CA LEU A 161 18.70 -8.30 0.86
C LEU A 161 17.78 -9.19 0.03
N GLU A 162 17.34 -10.30 0.59
CA GLU A 162 16.43 -11.25 -0.05
C GLU A 162 15.05 -10.64 -0.32
N ASP A 163 14.59 -9.71 0.52
CA ASP A 163 13.32 -8.99 0.30
C ASP A 163 13.36 -8.13 -0.96
N PHE A 164 14.54 -7.59 -1.29
CA PHE A 164 14.77 -6.91 -2.57
C PHE A 164 14.94 -7.89 -3.72
N ALA A 165 15.64 -9.00 -3.50
CA ALA A 165 15.82 -10.03 -4.52
C ALA A 165 14.51 -10.72 -4.91
N SER A 166 13.52 -10.81 -4.00
CA SER A 166 12.18 -11.34 -4.27
C SER A 166 11.37 -10.49 -5.26
N GLY A 167 11.83 -9.28 -5.59
CA GLY A 167 11.17 -8.36 -6.51
C GLY A 167 10.18 -7.40 -5.85
N TRP A 168 9.78 -7.63 -4.59
CA TRP A 168 8.88 -6.72 -3.88
C TRP A 168 9.54 -5.37 -3.58
N GLY A 169 10.77 -5.36 -3.10
CA GLY A 169 11.50 -4.13 -2.80
C GLY A 169 11.57 -3.15 -3.98
N PRO A 170 12.06 -3.56 -5.17
CA PRO A 170 12.15 -2.71 -6.36
C PRO A 170 10.81 -2.15 -6.86
N ARG A 171 9.69 -2.78 -6.55
CA ARG A 171 8.36 -2.32 -6.93
C ARG A 171 7.79 -1.25 -6.01
N ASN A 172 8.46 -0.96 -4.90
CA ASN A 172 8.03 0.01 -3.92
C ASN A 172 8.79 1.33 -4.01
N VAL A 173 8.06 2.43 -3.90
CA VAL A 173 8.62 3.76 -3.69
C VAL A 173 8.75 4.00 -2.19
N PHE A 174 9.98 4.02 -1.70
CA PHE A 174 10.26 4.28 -0.29
C PHE A 174 10.26 5.79 -0.03
N VAL A 175 9.32 6.23 0.81
CA VAL A 175 9.11 7.64 1.13
C VAL A 175 9.57 7.91 2.55
N ARG A 176 10.57 8.76 2.68
CA ARG A 176 11.07 9.23 3.98
C ARG A 176 10.71 10.70 4.17
N GLY A 177 10.19 11.02 5.34
CA GLY A 177 9.96 12.39 5.76
C GLY A 177 10.78 12.71 6.98
N GLU A 178 11.41 13.87 6.96
CA GLU A 178 12.07 14.48 8.13
C GLU A 178 11.18 15.61 8.64
N SER A 179 10.92 15.61 9.94
CA SER A 179 10.32 16.78 10.56
C SER A 179 11.42 17.78 10.88
N PRO A 180 11.24 19.07 10.59
CA PRO A 180 12.13 20.07 11.12
C PRO A 180 12.14 19.98 12.66
N PRO A 181 13.27 20.28 13.31
CA PRO A 181 13.33 20.29 14.76
C PRO A 181 12.21 21.18 15.31
N ARG A 182 11.47 20.65 16.28
CA ARG A 182 10.40 21.44 16.94
C ARG A 182 11.09 22.59 17.68
N THR A 183 11.06 23.77 17.13
CA THR A 183 11.20 24.99 17.92
C THR A 183 9.99 25.03 18.84
N ARG A 184 10.18 24.74 20.12
CA ARG A 184 9.18 25.03 21.15
C ARG A 184 9.03 26.57 21.17
N ASP A 185 7.98 27.03 20.53
CA ASP A 185 7.56 28.43 20.71
C ASP A 185 6.96 28.52 22.10
N ASN A 186 7.80 28.90 23.09
CA ASN A 186 7.40 29.13 24.48
C ASN A 186 6.62 30.44 24.65
N SER A 187 6.39 31.21 23.59
CA SER A 187 5.73 32.52 23.64
C SER A 187 4.24 32.48 23.99
N ARG A 188 3.61 31.28 23.98
CA ARG A 188 2.17 31.12 24.29
C ARG A 188 1.87 30.71 25.74
N LEU A 189 2.84 30.59 26.60
CA LEU A 189 2.64 30.19 28.00
C LEU A 189 2.67 31.40 29.00
N THR A 190 2.65 32.62 28.48
CA THR A 190 2.59 33.84 29.30
C THR A 190 1.40 34.71 28.90
N GLN A 191 0.20 34.21 29.00
CA GLN A 191 -1.05 34.97 29.12
C GLN A 191 -1.98 34.29 30.09
#